data_3c2ab64fff5600d2badc381892edc4dc
#
_entry.id   3c2ab64fff5600d2badc381892edc4dc
#
_cell.length_a   1.000
_cell.length_b   1.000
_cell.length_c   1.000
_cell.angle_alpha   90.00
_cell.angle_beta   90.00
_cell.angle_gamma   90.00
#
_symmetry.space_group_name_H-M   'P 1'
#
loop_
_entity.id
_entity.type
_entity.pdbx_description
1 polymer ?
#
loop_
_entity_poly.entity_id
_entity_poly.type
_entity_poly.pdbx_seq_one_letter_code
_entity_poly.pdbx_strand_id
1 'polypeptide(L)'
;MQIILNISKKYTKNKTMKNKKSEKINRKGLNKFNKKAQIKIQEMSFVLIAVALFFILIGLFIVSIVQSNLYKKASDFAQEKAIASVKNFAYSPEFNYNEQNCIDADKLIGFVKKESQDHNYEKFWDFTSIKIIKESGFNKSEGEMIGCDMGNYPNCDIFVLYDKTPLNEVSVSSYIALCKKEKANSYIYDKCTLAKFVIGSERKIP
;
A
#
# COMPACT_ATOMS: atom_id res chain seq x y z
N MET A 1 41.70 -65.19 -69.32
CA MET A 1 41.81 -64.05 -68.38
C MET A 1 40.47 -63.30 -68.19
N GLN A 2 39.50 -63.38 -69.09
CA GLN A 2 38.19 -62.66 -69.01
C GLN A 2 37.14 -63.31 -68.08
N ILE A 3 37.21 -64.64 -67.75
CA ILE A 3 36.24 -65.37 -66.94
C ILE A 3 36.39 -64.98 -65.45
N ILE A 4 37.59 -64.73 -64.92
CA ILE A 4 37.83 -64.35 -63.52
C ILE A 4 37.33 -62.96 -63.21
N LEU A 5 37.37 -62.02 -64.13
CA LEU A 5 36.91 -60.64 -63.99
C LEU A 5 35.35 -60.55 -63.89
N ASN A 6 34.61 -61.46 -64.55
CA ASN A 6 33.14 -61.49 -64.50
C ASN A 6 32.60 -62.06 -63.17
N ILE A 7 33.29 -63.03 -62.57
CA ILE A 7 32.92 -63.59 -61.27
C ILE A 7 33.13 -62.57 -60.17
N SER A 8 34.25 -61.80 -60.20
CA SER A 8 34.55 -60.74 -59.23
C SER A 8 33.48 -59.59 -59.24
N LYS A 9 33.05 -59.17 -60.47
CA LYS A 9 31.99 -58.15 -60.61
C LYS A 9 30.61 -58.61 -60.09
N LYS A 10 30.32 -59.92 -60.22
CA LYS A 10 29.01 -60.47 -59.76
C LYS A 10 28.99 -60.63 -58.22
N TYR A 11 30.13 -60.89 -57.62
CA TYR A 11 30.24 -61.05 -56.16
C TYR A 11 30.20 -59.70 -55.43
N THR A 12 30.86 -58.66 -55.97
CA THR A 12 30.77 -57.31 -55.41
C THR A 12 29.40 -56.68 -55.54
N LYS A 13 28.65 -56.94 -56.66
CA LYS A 13 27.30 -56.41 -56.87
C LYS A 13 26.26 -57.03 -55.92
N ASN A 14 26.40 -58.33 -55.58
CA ASN A 14 25.50 -59.00 -54.60
C ASN A 14 25.82 -58.58 -53.15
N LYS A 15 27.05 -58.28 -52.79
CA LYS A 15 27.43 -57.81 -51.46
C LYS A 15 26.93 -56.41 -51.18
N THR A 16 26.96 -55.53 -52.20
CA THR A 16 26.44 -54.16 -52.08
C THR A 16 24.91 -54.10 -52.00
N MET A 17 24.19 -55.02 -52.70
CA MET A 17 22.74 -55.09 -52.59
C MET A 17 22.26 -55.62 -51.25
N LYS A 18 22.94 -56.60 -50.64
CA LYS A 18 22.61 -57.12 -49.31
C LYS A 18 22.84 -56.05 -48.22
N ASN A 19 23.91 -55.32 -48.29
CA ASN A 19 24.19 -54.22 -47.33
C ASN A 19 23.19 -53.07 -47.45
N LYS A 20 22.78 -52.67 -48.65
CA LYS A 20 21.75 -51.64 -48.86
C LYS A 20 20.36 -52.04 -48.30
N LYS A 21 20.02 -53.34 -48.43
CA LYS A 21 18.71 -53.86 -47.94
C LYS A 21 18.70 -53.95 -46.40
N SER A 22 19.79 -54.38 -45.78
CA SER A 22 19.97 -54.42 -44.33
C SER A 22 19.94 -53.02 -43.69
N GLU A 23 20.61 -52.04 -44.33
CA GLU A 23 20.65 -50.68 -43.89
C GLU A 23 19.29 -49.95 -43.98
N LYS A 24 18.48 -50.25 -45.07
CA LYS A 24 17.13 -49.72 -45.17
C LYS A 24 16.16 -50.28 -44.12
N ILE A 25 16.31 -51.58 -43.75
CA ILE A 25 15.44 -52.19 -42.72
C ILE A 25 15.77 -51.61 -41.35
N ASN A 26 17.05 -51.42 -41.06
CA ASN A 26 17.48 -50.86 -39.78
C ASN A 26 17.05 -49.38 -39.61
N ARG A 27 17.13 -48.55 -40.66
CA ARG A 27 16.67 -47.15 -40.62
C ARG A 27 15.14 -47.04 -40.45
N LYS A 28 14.33 -47.96 -41.02
CA LYS A 28 12.89 -47.94 -40.81
C LYS A 28 12.49 -48.37 -39.42
N GLY A 29 13.23 -49.24 -38.76
CA GLY A 29 13.02 -49.67 -37.37
C GLY A 29 13.38 -48.55 -36.37
N LEU A 30 14.52 -47.90 -36.56
CA LEU A 30 14.95 -46.80 -35.70
C LEU A 30 14.00 -45.60 -35.78
N ASN A 31 13.51 -45.25 -36.99
CA ASN A 31 12.56 -44.14 -37.14
C ASN A 31 11.19 -44.39 -36.54
N LYS A 32 10.76 -45.66 -36.43
CA LYS A 32 9.50 -46.02 -35.79
C LYS A 32 9.61 -45.99 -34.25
N PHE A 33 10.79 -46.32 -33.70
CA PHE A 33 11.06 -46.23 -32.24
C PHE A 33 11.18 -44.78 -31.81
N ASN A 34 11.88 -43.97 -32.58
CA ASN A 34 12.03 -42.52 -32.25
C ASN A 34 10.70 -41.74 -32.28
N LYS A 35 9.77 -42.05 -33.20
CA LYS A 35 8.45 -41.42 -33.22
C LYS A 35 7.60 -41.73 -32.00
N LYS A 36 7.60 -42.98 -31.50
CA LYS A 36 6.87 -43.32 -30.28
C LYS A 36 7.47 -42.75 -29.01
N ALA A 37 8.79 -42.63 -28.94
CA ALA A 37 9.49 -41.99 -27.84
C ALA A 37 9.27 -40.46 -27.84
N GLN A 38 9.26 -39.85 -29.00
CA GLN A 38 9.05 -38.40 -29.16
C GLN A 38 7.64 -37.96 -28.74
N ILE A 39 6.60 -38.78 -29.03
CA ILE A 39 5.22 -38.48 -28.60
C ILE A 39 5.09 -38.54 -27.09
N LYS A 40 5.69 -39.55 -26.41
CA LYS A 40 5.67 -39.64 -24.93
C LYS A 40 6.39 -38.46 -24.25
N ILE A 41 7.51 -38.02 -24.78
CA ILE A 41 8.25 -36.85 -24.24
C ILE A 41 7.43 -35.59 -24.41
N GLN A 42 6.75 -35.42 -25.53
CA GLN A 42 5.90 -34.26 -25.80
C GLN A 42 4.69 -34.21 -24.86
N GLU A 43 4.06 -35.34 -24.60
CA GLU A 43 2.93 -35.48 -23.68
C GLU A 43 3.33 -35.13 -22.23
N MET A 44 4.46 -35.67 -21.74
CA MET A 44 5.00 -35.34 -20.43
C MET A 44 5.38 -33.86 -20.31
N SER A 45 5.90 -33.24 -21.38
CA SER A 45 6.24 -31.81 -21.39
C SER A 45 5.00 -30.91 -21.22
N PHE A 46 3.90 -31.24 -21.88
CA PHE A 46 2.64 -30.50 -21.74
C PHE A 46 2.08 -30.59 -20.30
N VAL A 47 2.14 -31.76 -19.67
CA VAL A 47 1.69 -31.94 -18.29
C VAL A 47 2.54 -31.08 -17.33
N LEU A 48 3.87 -31.06 -17.50
CA LEU A 48 4.75 -30.24 -16.66
C LEU A 48 4.47 -28.75 -16.83
N ILE A 49 4.25 -28.29 -18.06
CA ILE A 49 3.90 -26.88 -18.31
C ILE A 49 2.55 -26.53 -17.67
N ALA A 50 1.53 -27.40 -17.83
CA ALA A 50 0.22 -27.19 -17.23
C ALA A 50 0.28 -27.09 -15.71
N VAL A 51 1.04 -27.99 -15.07
CA VAL A 51 1.25 -27.96 -13.60
C VAL A 51 2.00 -26.71 -13.18
N ALA A 52 3.03 -26.29 -13.92
CA ALA A 52 3.76 -25.07 -13.63
C ALA A 52 2.85 -23.83 -13.72
N LEU A 53 2.04 -23.72 -14.76
CA LEU A 53 1.08 -22.62 -14.92
C LEU A 53 0.04 -22.62 -13.79
N PHE A 54 -0.44 -23.77 -13.38
CA PHE A 54 -1.38 -23.91 -12.27
C PHE A 54 -0.78 -23.36 -10.96
N PHE A 55 0.47 -23.71 -10.63
CA PHE A 55 1.14 -23.16 -9.44
C PHE A 55 1.40 -21.65 -9.53
N ILE A 56 1.72 -21.13 -10.72
CA ILE A 56 1.87 -19.69 -10.94
C ILE A 56 0.55 -18.99 -10.66
N LEU A 57 -0.57 -19.49 -11.19
CA LEU A 57 -1.89 -18.88 -10.96
C LEU A 57 -2.30 -18.90 -9.49
N ILE A 58 -2.08 -20.04 -8.79
CA ILE A 58 -2.31 -20.11 -7.34
C ILE A 58 -1.43 -19.12 -6.59
N GLY A 59 -0.15 -19.03 -6.94
CA GLY A 59 0.78 -18.08 -6.33
C GLY A 59 0.33 -16.63 -6.47
N LEU A 60 -0.09 -16.22 -7.66
CA LEU A 60 -0.63 -14.87 -7.92
C LEU A 60 -1.91 -14.61 -7.12
N PHE A 61 -2.78 -15.61 -6.99
CA PHE A 61 -4.01 -15.48 -6.20
C PHE A 61 -3.70 -15.28 -4.70
N ILE A 62 -2.77 -16.06 -4.15
CA ILE A 62 -2.34 -15.91 -2.75
C ILE A 62 -1.72 -14.54 -2.51
N VAL A 63 -0.84 -14.07 -3.40
CA VAL A 63 -0.22 -12.75 -3.29
C VAL A 63 -1.28 -11.65 -3.30
N SER A 64 -2.28 -11.74 -4.16
CA SER A 64 -3.38 -10.76 -4.23
C SER A 64 -4.17 -10.67 -2.91
N ILE A 65 -4.49 -11.83 -2.28
CA ILE A 65 -5.19 -11.87 -0.99
C ILE A 65 -4.32 -11.28 0.12
N VAL A 66 -3.04 -11.66 0.18
CA VAL A 66 -2.12 -11.17 1.21
C VAL A 66 -1.94 -9.66 1.12
N GLN A 67 -1.78 -9.12 -0.08
CA GLN A 67 -1.67 -7.67 -0.28
C GLN A 67 -2.93 -6.93 0.21
N SER A 68 -4.12 -7.40 -0.17
CA SER A 68 -5.38 -6.79 0.28
C SER A 68 -5.51 -6.76 1.81
N ASN A 69 -5.12 -7.84 2.49
CA ASN A 69 -5.16 -7.92 3.95
C ASN A 69 -4.10 -7.03 4.62
N LEU A 70 -2.91 -6.88 4.03
CA LEU A 70 -1.87 -5.99 4.53
C LEU A 70 -2.29 -4.53 4.46
N TYR A 71 -2.95 -4.11 3.36
CA TYR A 71 -3.45 -2.74 3.25
C TYR A 71 -4.52 -2.41 4.30
N LYS A 72 -5.45 -3.34 4.57
CA LYS A 72 -6.45 -3.16 5.62
C LYS A 72 -5.79 -3.00 6.98
N LYS A 73 -4.90 -3.92 7.36
CA LYS A 73 -4.19 -3.86 8.65
C LYS A 73 -3.33 -2.60 8.80
N ALA A 74 -2.68 -2.14 7.74
CA ALA A 74 -1.92 -0.89 7.77
C ALA A 74 -2.82 0.33 7.99
N SER A 75 -4.02 0.35 7.37
CA SER A 75 -5.01 1.39 7.60
C SER A 75 -5.53 1.38 9.04
N ASP A 76 -5.90 0.20 9.56
CA ASP A 76 -6.39 0.04 10.93
C ASP A 76 -5.33 0.47 11.95
N PHE A 77 -4.07 0.08 11.74
CA PHE A 77 -2.96 0.48 12.60
C PHE A 77 -2.70 1.99 12.56
N ALA A 78 -2.79 2.62 11.38
CA ALA A 78 -2.67 4.07 11.26
C ALA A 78 -3.80 4.79 12.02
N GLN A 79 -5.02 4.26 11.96
CA GLN A 79 -6.17 4.77 12.69
C GLN A 79 -5.98 4.66 14.22
N GLU A 80 -5.56 3.50 14.71
CA GLU A 80 -5.27 3.31 16.15
C GLU A 80 -4.16 4.24 16.62
N LYS A 81 -3.08 4.39 15.85
CA LYS A 81 -1.99 5.32 16.15
C LYS A 81 -2.49 6.76 16.20
N ALA A 82 -3.34 7.17 15.27
CA ALA A 82 -3.92 8.52 15.26
C ALA A 82 -4.82 8.77 16.47
N ILE A 83 -5.68 7.81 16.85
CA ILE A 83 -6.51 7.92 18.06
C ILE A 83 -5.65 8.02 19.33
N ALA A 84 -4.61 7.19 19.45
CA ALA A 84 -3.67 7.26 20.55
C ALA A 84 -2.96 8.62 20.60
N SER A 85 -2.60 9.17 19.45
CA SER A 85 -1.96 10.49 19.35
C SER A 85 -2.90 11.63 19.76
N VAL A 86 -4.20 11.54 19.43
CA VAL A 86 -5.21 12.49 19.91
C VAL A 86 -5.25 12.52 21.45
N LYS A 87 -5.26 11.33 22.07
CA LYS A 87 -5.21 11.23 23.54
C LYS A 87 -3.94 11.86 24.09
N ASN A 88 -2.79 11.51 23.57
CA ASN A 88 -1.50 12.05 24.02
C ASN A 88 -1.46 13.56 23.88
N PHE A 89 -2.02 14.10 22.79
CA PHE A 89 -2.12 15.54 22.56
C PHE A 89 -3.04 16.22 23.57
N ALA A 90 -4.22 15.64 23.85
CA ALA A 90 -5.16 16.17 24.81
C ALA A 90 -4.65 16.12 26.26
N TYR A 91 -3.77 15.16 26.58
CA TYR A 91 -3.14 15.05 27.90
C TYR A 91 -1.84 15.83 28.04
N SER A 92 -1.31 16.38 26.95
CA SER A 92 -0.05 17.14 27.03
C SER A 92 -0.27 18.44 27.81
N PRO A 93 0.63 18.83 28.71
CA PRO A 93 0.51 20.06 29.51
C PRO A 93 0.32 21.33 28.68
N GLU A 94 0.83 21.33 27.45
CA GLU A 94 0.77 22.45 26.53
C GLU A 94 -0.65 22.74 26.03
N PHE A 95 -1.50 21.70 25.93
CA PHE A 95 -2.83 21.80 25.36
C PHE A 95 -3.96 21.43 26.31
N ASN A 96 -3.64 20.75 27.42
CA ASN A 96 -4.62 20.30 28.37
C ASN A 96 -5.29 21.48 29.12
N TYR A 97 -6.61 21.36 29.31
CA TYR A 97 -7.41 22.31 30.08
C TYR A 97 -7.67 21.77 31.47
N ASN A 98 -7.03 22.33 32.51
CA ASN A 98 -7.24 22.03 33.94
C ASN A 98 -7.27 20.52 34.27
N GLU A 99 -6.33 19.73 33.72
CA GLU A 99 -6.24 18.26 33.98
C GLU A 99 -7.49 17.44 33.54
N GLN A 100 -8.39 18.05 32.81
CA GLN A 100 -9.55 17.37 32.22
C GLN A 100 -9.21 16.84 30.82
N ASN A 101 -9.99 15.86 30.34
CA ASN A 101 -9.83 15.28 29.01
C ASN A 101 -10.33 16.24 27.91
N CYS A 102 -9.92 17.50 27.97
CA CYS A 102 -10.29 18.50 26.99
C CYS A 102 -9.10 19.38 26.62
N ILE A 103 -9.16 19.95 25.43
CA ILE A 103 -8.12 20.81 24.88
C ILE A 103 -8.47 22.26 25.17
N ASP A 104 -7.48 23.04 25.58
CA ASP A 104 -7.58 24.46 25.87
C ASP A 104 -7.53 25.28 24.57
N ALA A 105 -8.65 25.90 24.22
CA ALA A 105 -8.75 26.73 23.01
C ALA A 105 -7.88 27.99 23.08
N ASP A 106 -7.66 28.53 24.26
CA ASP A 106 -6.86 29.73 24.46
C ASP A 106 -5.35 29.41 24.30
N LYS A 107 -4.92 28.22 24.73
CA LYS A 107 -3.57 27.73 24.45
C LYS A 107 -3.35 27.40 22.98
N LEU A 108 -4.36 26.82 22.30
CA LEU A 108 -4.27 26.53 20.86
C LEU A 108 -4.01 27.80 20.03
N ILE A 109 -4.70 28.89 20.32
CA ILE A 109 -4.49 30.13 19.56
C ILE A 109 -3.10 30.70 19.76
N GLY A 110 -2.55 30.55 20.98
CA GLY A 110 -1.16 30.91 21.25
C GLY A 110 -0.17 30.05 20.46
N PHE A 111 -0.47 28.78 20.30
CA PHE A 111 0.33 27.85 19.50
C PHE A 111 0.28 28.18 18.00
N VAL A 112 -0.91 28.38 17.43
CA VAL A 112 -1.09 28.76 16.02
C VAL A 112 -0.27 30.03 15.68
N LYS A 113 -0.24 31.01 16.58
CA LYS A 113 0.59 32.20 16.41
C LYS A 113 2.08 31.86 16.35
N LYS A 114 2.56 30.99 17.21
CA LYS A 114 3.98 30.62 17.29
C LYS A 114 4.42 29.84 16.06
N GLU A 115 3.62 28.88 15.60
CA GLU A 115 3.91 28.08 14.41
C GLU A 115 3.99 28.92 13.15
N SER A 116 3.11 29.92 13.00
CA SER A 116 3.15 30.84 11.87
C SER A 116 4.44 31.67 11.80
N GLN A 117 5.19 31.78 12.90
CA GLN A 117 6.44 32.56 12.99
C GLN A 117 7.71 31.70 12.85
N ASP A 118 7.74 30.51 13.43
CA ASP A 118 8.98 29.74 13.64
C ASP A 118 9.13 28.43 12.84
N HIS A 119 8.06 27.85 12.28
CA HIS A 119 8.04 26.57 11.54
C HIS A 119 8.88 25.42 12.17
N ASN A 120 9.10 25.47 13.49
CA ASN A 120 10.06 24.61 14.19
C ASN A 120 9.50 23.22 14.49
N TYR A 121 8.18 23.02 14.38
CA TYR A 121 7.53 21.76 14.74
C TYR A 121 7.46 20.75 13.60
N GLU A 122 7.93 21.07 12.40
CA GLU A 122 7.97 20.18 11.24
C GLU A 122 8.65 18.83 11.48
N LYS A 123 9.65 18.82 12.34
CA LYS A 123 10.44 17.61 12.65
C LYS A 123 9.97 16.89 13.89
N PHE A 124 9.05 17.49 14.64
CA PHE A 124 8.61 16.95 15.92
C PHE A 124 7.49 15.92 15.77
N TRP A 125 6.62 16.11 14.78
CA TRP A 125 5.48 15.22 14.56
C TRP A 125 5.67 14.37 13.29
N ASP A 126 5.42 13.07 13.43
CA ASP A 126 5.36 12.11 12.31
C ASP A 126 4.07 12.25 11.45
N PHE A 127 3.32 13.37 11.62
CA PHE A 127 2.09 13.66 10.92
C PHE A 127 2.32 14.70 9.83
N THR A 128 1.45 14.67 8.81
CA THR A 128 1.48 15.63 7.71
C THR A 128 0.62 16.85 7.98
N SER A 129 -0.48 16.67 8.75
CA SER A 129 -1.30 17.77 9.21
C SER A 129 -1.94 17.51 10.55
N ILE A 130 -2.21 18.56 11.32
CA ILE A 130 -2.97 18.55 12.56
C ILE A 130 -3.92 19.72 12.55
N LYS A 131 -5.23 19.42 12.55
CA LYS A 131 -6.31 20.40 12.49
C LYS A 131 -7.35 20.13 13.56
N ILE A 132 -7.93 21.18 14.15
CA ILE A 132 -9.06 21.05 15.08
C ILE A 132 -10.21 21.88 14.54
N ILE A 133 -11.31 21.21 14.18
CA ILE A 133 -12.50 21.82 13.60
C ILE A 133 -13.54 22.00 14.71
N LYS A 134 -13.97 23.22 14.94
CA LYS A 134 -15.05 23.55 15.88
C LYS A 134 -16.40 23.10 15.34
N GLU A 135 -17.38 22.94 16.22
CA GLU A 135 -18.75 22.57 15.86
C GLU A 135 -19.34 23.47 14.74
N SER A 136 -19.00 24.76 14.76
CA SER A 136 -19.43 25.72 13.71
C SER A 136 -18.92 25.41 12.30
N GLY A 137 -17.82 24.63 12.19
CA GLY A 137 -17.22 24.21 10.94
C GLY A 137 -17.66 22.83 10.42
N PHE A 138 -18.45 22.06 11.19
CA PHE A 138 -18.74 20.65 10.83
C PHE A 138 -19.49 20.49 9.52
N ASN A 139 -20.32 21.45 9.16
CA ASN A 139 -21.14 21.41 7.93
C ASN A 139 -20.55 22.27 6.79
N LYS A 140 -19.32 22.77 6.96
CA LYS A 140 -18.62 23.58 5.97
C LYS A 140 -17.59 22.74 5.23
N SER A 141 -17.39 23.04 3.94
CA SER A 141 -16.24 22.49 3.21
C SER A 141 -14.94 23.16 3.66
N GLU A 142 -13.79 22.51 3.46
CA GLU A 142 -12.51 23.00 3.97
C GLU A 142 -12.16 24.42 3.48
N GLY A 143 -12.58 24.77 2.24
CA GLY A 143 -12.39 26.11 1.68
C GLY A 143 -13.33 27.19 2.20
N GLU A 144 -14.42 26.81 2.91
CA GLU A 144 -15.40 27.74 3.49
C GLU A 144 -15.17 27.98 4.98
N MET A 145 -14.30 27.18 5.63
CA MET A 145 -13.98 27.32 7.04
C MET A 145 -13.07 28.51 7.28
N ILE A 146 -13.41 29.31 8.28
CA ILE A 146 -12.61 30.44 8.72
C ILE A 146 -11.50 29.92 9.64
N GLY A 147 -10.23 30.08 9.23
CA GLY A 147 -9.06 29.74 10.06
C GLY A 147 -9.02 30.60 11.32
N CYS A 148 -8.67 29.98 12.45
CA CYS A 148 -8.55 30.68 13.72
C CYS A 148 -7.17 31.37 13.81
N ASP A 149 -7.17 32.68 14.07
CA ASP A 149 -6.00 33.49 14.38
C ASP A 149 -6.29 34.43 15.55
N MET A 150 -5.29 35.20 15.99
CA MET A 150 -5.43 36.14 17.11
C MET A 150 -6.45 37.25 16.83
N GLY A 151 -6.71 37.59 15.56
CA GLY A 151 -7.59 38.66 15.16
C GLY A 151 -9.05 38.30 15.11
N ASN A 152 -9.37 37.05 14.79
CA ASN A 152 -10.74 36.58 14.61
C ASN A 152 -11.24 35.62 15.71
N TYR A 153 -10.36 35.16 16.60
CA TYR A 153 -10.77 34.31 17.72
C TYR A 153 -11.69 35.09 18.68
N PRO A 154 -12.79 34.52 19.17
CA PRO A 154 -13.24 33.13 19.02
C PRO A 154 -14.17 32.86 17.81
N ASN A 155 -14.37 33.80 16.89
CA ASN A 155 -15.31 33.74 15.78
C ASN A 155 -14.67 33.10 14.52
N CYS A 156 -14.22 31.88 14.66
CA CYS A 156 -13.54 31.09 13.64
C CYS A 156 -13.98 29.62 13.69
N ASP A 157 -13.64 28.83 12.69
CA ASP A 157 -14.14 27.45 12.53
C ASP A 157 -13.05 26.38 12.72
N ILE A 158 -11.79 26.67 12.36
CA ILE A 158 -10.71 25.69 12.31
C ILE A 158 -9.41 26.23 12.86
N PHE A 159 -8.78 25.50 13.77
CA PHE A 159 -7.39 25.70 14.16
C PHE A 159 -6.51 24.82 13.28
N VAL A 160 -5.62 25.38 12.51
CA VAL A 160 -4.57 24.69 11.77
C VAL A 160 -3.30 24.78 12.58
N LEU A 161 -2.93 23.71 13.25
CA LEU A 161 -1.73 23.65 14.08
C LEU A 161 -0.50 23.36 13.25
N TYR A 162 -0.67 22.52 12.22
CA TYR A 162 0.39 22.10 11.34
C TYR A 162 -0.21 21.57 10.03
N ASP A 163 0.38 21.92 8.88
CA ASP A 163 -0.10 21.47 7.57
C ASP A 163 1.04 21.48 6.53
N LYS A 164 1.47 20.26 6.10
CA LYS A 164 2.43 20.05 5.01
C LYS A 164 1.78 19.88 3.65
N THR A 165 0.45 19.67 3.60
CA THR A 165 -0.32 19.41 2.37
C THR A 165 0.35 18.43 1.38
N PRO A 166 0.70 17.19 1.78
CA PRO A 166 1.23 16.23 0.83
C PRO A 166 0.15 15.78 -0.16
N LEU A 167 0.56 15.44 -1.39
CA LEU A 167 -0.34 15.03 -2.47
C LEU A 167 -1.19 13.78 -2.17
N ASN A 168 -0.77 12.94 -1.20
CA ASN A 168 -1.41 11.67 -0.85
C ASN A 168 -1.68 11.57 0.65
N GLU A 169 -2.36 12.56 1.22
CA GLU A 169 -2.72 12.55 2.63
C GLU A 169 -3.93 11.64 2.90
N VAL A 170 -3.83 10.87 3.97
CA VAL A 170 -4.96 10.15 4.57
C VAL A 170 -5.21 10.76 5.93
N SER A 171 -6.41 11.31 6.12
CA SER A 171 -6.78 11.92 7.40
C SER A 171 -7.62 10.96 8.25
N VAL A 172 -7.33 10.95 9.54
CA VAL A 172 -8.11 10.27 10.58
C VAL A 172 -8.63 11.29 11.54
N SER A 173 -9.87 11.15 12.00
CA SER A 173 -10.46 12.11 12.90
C SER A 173 -11.09 11.46 14.14
N SER A 174 -11.06 12.18 15.26
CA SER A 174 -11.73 11.82 16.51
C SER A 174 -12.41 13.03 17.12
N TYR A 175 -13.46 12.81 17.87
CA TYR A 175 -14.12 13.89 18.60
C TYR A 175 -13.44 14.14 19.94
N ILE A 176 -13.32 15.42 20.30
CA ILE A 176 -12.72 15.92 21.54
C ILE A 176 -13.58 17.03 22.14
N ALA A 177 -13.42 17.30 23.43
CA ALA A 177 -13.93 18.52 24.04
C ALA A 177 -12.92 19.65 23.86
N LEU A 178 -13.38 20.81 23.39
CA LEU A 178 -12.61 22.03 23.28
C LEU A 178 -13.15 23.02 24.31
N CYS A 179 -12.35 23.39 25.30
CA CYS A 179 -12.72 24.21 26.43
C CYS A 179 -12.05 25.58 26.39
N LYS A 180 -12.73 26.61 26.85
CA LYS A 180 -12.20 27.97 27.04
C LYS A 180 -12.85 28.63 28.25
N LYS A 181 -12.20 29.68 28.80
CA LYS A 181 -12.82 30.54 29.81
C LYS A 181 -13.70 31.60 29.12
N GLU A 182 -14.93 31.69 29.57
CA GLU A 182 -15.88 32.71 29.11
C GLU A 182 -16.38 33.54 30.27
N LYS A 183 -16.50 34.84 30.05
CA LYS A 183 -16.99 35.80 31.08
C LYS A 183 -18.44 36.14 30.77
N ALA A 184 -19.33 35.87 31.71
CA ALA A 184 -20.71 36.36 31.67
C ALA A 184 -20.98 37.23 32.88
N ASN A 185 -21.29 38.48 32.64
CA ASN A 185 -21.48 39.51 33.67
C ASN A 185 -20.24 39.63 34.62
N SER A 186 -20.36 39.18 35.85
CA SER A 186 -19.29 39.21 36.84
C SER A 186 -18.61 37.87 37.12
N TYR A 187 -19.05 36.78 36.42
CA TYR A 187 -18.55 35.43 36.65
C TYR A 187 -17.75 34.94 35.48
N ILE A 188 -16.65 34.23 35.79
CA ILE A 188 -15.89 33.49 34.81
C ILE A 188 -16.29 32.03 34.91
N TYR A 189 -16.66 31.38 33.81
CA TYR A 189 -17.03 29.99 33.76
C TYR A 189 -16.32 29.28 32.62
N ASP A 190 -16.22 27.96 32.73
CA ASP A 190 -15.61 27.12 31.73
C ASP A 190 -16.68 26.71 30.70
N LYS A 191 -16.45 27.04 29.43
CA LYS A 191 -17.31 26.66 28.33
C LYS A 191 -16.61 25.63 27.46
N CYS A 192 -17.20 24.46 27.38
CA CYS A 192 -16.70 23.38 26.54
C CYS A 192 -17.68 23.09 25.40
N THR A 193 -17.15 22.91 24.20
CA THR A 193 -17.90 22.57 22.99
C THR A 193 -17.29 21.35 22.32
N LEU A 194 -18.07 20.64 21.53
CA LEU A 194 -17.57 19.53 20.74
C LEU A 194 -16.69 20.05 19.61
N ALA A 195 -15.56 19.40 19.39
CA ALA A 195 -14.67 19.68 18.27
C ALA A 195 -14.20 18.36 17.65
N LYS A 196 -13.81 18.43 16.38
CA LYS A 196 -13.26 17.32 15.61
C LYS A 196 -11.76 17.52 15.46
N PHE A 197 -10.99 16.63 16.05
CA PHE A 197 -9.55 16.58 15.89
C PHE A 197 -9.20 15.76 14.64
N VAL A 198 -8.45 16.32 13.72
CA VAL A 198 -8.08 15.71 12.45
C VAL A 198 -6.56 15.61 12.38
N ILE A 199 -6.05 14.42 12.13
CA ILE A 199 -4.64 14.15 11.91
C ILE A 199 -4.47 13.61 10.49
N GLY A 200 -3.59 14.23 9.72
CA GLY A 200 -3.17 13.73 8.42
C GLY A 200 -1.89 12.91 8.52
N SER A 201 -1.79 11.90 7.70
CA SER A 201 -0.59 11.11 7.52
C SER A 201 -0.34 10.84 6.04
N GLU A 202 0.92 10.82 5.64
CA GLU A 202 1.28 10.48 4.27
C GLU A 202 1.06 8.98 4.02
N ARG A 203 0.31 8.66 2.97
CA ARG A 203 0.21 7.27 2.50
C ARG A 203 1.53 6.91 1.82
N LYS A 204 2.37 6.15 2.48
CA LYS A 204 3.51 5.50 1.81
C LYS A 204 2.96 4.44 0.85
N ILE A 205 2.91 4.80 -0.43
CA ILE A 205 2.63 3.83 -1.50
C ILE A 205 3.93 3.04 -1.69
N PRO A 206 3.90 1.70 -1.58
CA PRO A 206 5.07 0.86 -1.78
C PRO A 206 5.52 0.85 -3.24
#